data_534b2fe35f0d7b0067c43217e1bf048f
#
_entry.id   534b2fe35f0d7b0067c43217e1bf048f
#
_cell.length_a   1.000
_cell.length_b   1.000
_cell.length_c   1.000
_cell.angle_alpha   90.00
_cell.angle_beta   90.00
_cell.angle_gamma   90.00
#
_symmetry.space_group_name_H-M   'P 1'
#
loop_
_entity.id
_entity.type
_entity.pdbx_description
1 polymer ?
#
loop_
_entity_poly.entity_id
_entity_poly.type
_entity_poly.pdbx_seq_one_letter_code
_entity_poly.pdbx_strand_id
1 'polypeptide(L)'
;MLETLKKHVTKNLIWRIVISVIIIGAVFFFSGKSILMFLKGPEPITAGMDYDAAEGSYVSFDARYIVDEYVRQTERNTDTKKETLKNISYFVYFEEDGYFFGIEVPSSKEDEMNQYIDDTISWLNGEVEELTNVKPVKGTWTKLTGKRLQYYQEQITDDLGAEFLEIALPYYIDSNKVGERTYVSIYICLAVIALTLIYLLYSLIQYFTGSSQKYLKKYLEANPTVAMEHLEADFASASDISKSIWVGRRWTFHISGIYTKLIENKDLVWAYYYYRSGRHSESTLRLYDVNRHLHSLSASEKEAKAALAVYEQQQPHMVLGYSKEMEKLHDKDFQGFLNLRYNRPVEELQTAPD
;
A
#
# COMPACT_ATOMS: atom_id res chain seq x y z
N MET A 1 16.69 -12.18 -30.26
CA MET A 1 15.69 -11.22 -29.75
C MET A 1 14.82 -11.82 -28.65
N LEU A 2 13.98 -12.78 -28.93
CA LEU A 2 13.02 -13.31 -27.94
C LEU A 2 13.66 -13.82 -26.66
N GLU A 3 14.80 -14.51 -26.72
CA GLU A 3 15.54 -14.96 -25.53
C GLU A 3 16.02 -13.79 -24.65
N THR A 4 16.60 -12.76 -25.29
CA THR A 4 17.07 -11.56 -24.56
C THR A 4 15.92 -10.86 -23.88
N LEU A 5 14.81 -10.64 -24.60
CA LEU A 5 13.60 -10.01 -24.07
C LEU A 5 13.01 -10.87 -22.93
N LYS A 6 12.90 -12.19 -23.08
CA LYS A 6 12.43 -13.12 -22.07
C LYS A 6 13.30 -13.08 -20.80
N LYS A 7 14.62 -13.04 -20.98
CA LYS A 7 15.59 -12.96 -19.85
C LYS A 7 15.35 -11.70 -19.01
N HIS A 8 15.13 -10.54 -19.66
CA HIS A 8 14.85 -9.29 -18.94
C HIS A 8 13.50 -9.30 -18.24
N VAL A 9 12.45 -9.81 -18.92
CA VAL A 9 11.12 -9.98 -18.32
C VAL A 9 11.17 -10.90 -17.12
N THR A 10 11.88 -12.03 -17.21
CA THR A 10 12.07 -12.97 -16.09
C THR A 10 12.79 -12.29 -14.92
N LYS A 11 13.84 -11.52 -15.20
CA LYS A 11 14.56 -10.77 -14.14
C LYS A 11 13.64 -9.78 -13.43
N ASN A 12 12.82 -9.06 -14.18
CA ASN A 12 11.86 -8.12 -13.61
C ASN A 12 10.80 -8.83 -12.76
N LEU A 13 10.33 -10.01 -13.20
CA LEU A 13 9.42 -10.84 -12.40
C LEU A 13 10.07 -11.29 -11.10
N ILE A 14 11.31 -11.78 -11.14
CA ILE A 14 12.06 -12.19 -9.93
C ILE A 14 12.13 -11.02 -8.94
N TRP A 15 12.46 -9.81 -9.40
CA TRP A 15 12.49 -8.63 -8.52
C TRP A 15 11.12 -8.32 -7.90
N ARG A 16 10.03 -8.48 -8.65
CA ARG A 16 8.67 -8.30 -8.11
C ARG A 16 8.37 -9.34 -7.02
N ILE A 17 8.76 -10.59 -7.22
CA ILE A 17 8.63 -11.67 -6.22
C ILE A 17 9.43 -11.31 -4.97
N VAL A 18 10.69 -10.94 -5.11
CA VAL A 18 11.57 -10.58 -3.99
C VAL A 18 11.00 -9.42 -3.19
N ILE A 19 10.56 -8.34 -3.84
CA ILE A 19 9.95 -7.18 -3.17
C ILE A 19 8.66 -7.61 -2.45
N SER A 20 7.81 -8.42 -3.08
CA SER A 20 6.59 -8.92 -2.45
C SER A 20 6.87 -9.75 -1.20
N VAL A 21 7.87 -10.64 -1.26
CA VAL A 21 8.30 -11.44 -0.10
C VAL A 21 8.84 -10.55 1.03
N ILE A 22 9.61 -9.52 0.70
CA ILE A 22 10.12 -8.56 1.69
C ILE A 22 8.97 -7.80 2.36
N ILE A 23 8.00 -7.31 1.59
CA ILE A 23 6.84 -6.58 2.14
C ILE A 23 6.03 -7.49 3.09
N ILE A 24 5.68 -8.69 2.64
CA ILE A 24 4.92 -9.65 3.45
C ILE A 24 5.72 -10.03 4.70
N GLY A 25 7.01 -10.33 4.54
CA GLY A 25 7.92 -10.66 5.65
C GLY A 25 8.02 -9.53 6.68
N ALA A 26 8.11 -8.28 6.25
CA ALA A 26 8.12 -7.12 7.14
C ALA A 26 6.80 -6.99 7.91
N VAL A 27 5.65 -7.15 7.25
CA VAL A 27 4.34 -7.12 7.93
C VAL A 27 4.24 -8.21 8.99
N PHE A 28 4.67 -9.45 8.68
CA PHE A 28 4.67 -10.55 9.64
C PHE A 28 5.67 -10.33 10.77
N PHE A 29 6.83 -9.78 10.49
CA PHE A 29 7.82 -9.46 11.53
C PHE A 29 7.29 -8.48 12.57
N PHE A 30 6.62 -7.39 12.13
CA PHE A 30 6.12 -6.36 13.03
C PHE A 30 4.74 -6.64 13.63
N SER A 31 3.90 -7.43 12.98
CA SER A 31 2.48 -7.57 13.39
C SER A 31 1.99 -9.04 13.35
N GLY A 32 2.85 -9.99 13.05
CA GLY A 32 2.46 -11.38 12.84
C GLY A 32 1.78 -12.02 14.05
N LYS A 33 2.28 -11.78 15.27
CA LYS A 33 1.65 -12.28 16.51
C LYS A 33 0.20 -11.80 16.62
N SER A 34 -0.03 -10.49 16.47
CA SER A 34 -1.38 -9.91 16.55
C SER A 34 -2.29 -10.35 15.40
N ILE A 35 -1.75 -10.49 14.19
CA ILE A 35 -2.51 -11.02 13.05
C ILE A 35 -2.93 -12.47 13.31
N LEU A 36 -2.04 -13.32 13.82
CA LEU A 36 -2.36 -14.72 14.13
C LEU A 36 -3.39 -14.82 15.26
N MET A 37 -3.27 -14.01 16.32
CA MET A 37 -4.28 -13.91 17.39
C MET A 37 -5.64 -13.50 16.82
N PHE A 38 -5.67 -12.48 15.96
CA PHE A 38 -6.90 -12.02 15.32
C PHE A 38 -7.57 -13.12 14.47
N LEU A 39 -6.79 -13.87 13.68
CA LEU A 39 -7.29 -14.93 12.83
C LEU A 39 -7.75 -16.17 13.63
N LYS A 40 -7.07 -16.47 14.75
CA LYS A 40 -7.48 -17.56 15.67
C LYS A 40 -8.78 -17.23 16.39
N GLY A 41 -9.05 -15.94 16.61
CA GLY A 41 -10.16 -15.46 17.43
C GLY A 41 -9.79 -15.33 18.91
N PRO A 42 -10.67 -14.70 19.71
CA PRO A 42 -10.45 -14.51 21.13
C PRO A 42 -10.69 -15.79 21.92
N GLU A 43 -9.94 -15.96 23.01
CA GLU A 43 -10.15 -17.01 23.99
C GLU A 43 -11.12 -16.51 25.09
N PRO A 44 -12.15 -17.28 25.50
CA PRO A 44 -13.07 -16.83 26.52
C PRO A 44 -12.37 -16.73 27.88
N ILE A 45 -12.68 -15.68 28.65
CA ILE A 45 -12.33 -15.61 30.07
C ILE A 45 -13.25 -16.57 30.82
N THR A 46 -12.68 -17.47 31.60
CA THR A 46 -13.41 -18.47 32.39
C THR A 46 -12.95 -18.46 33.81
N ALA A 47 -13.81 -18.88 34.74
CA ALA A 47 -13.49 -19.00 36.15
C ALA A 47 -12.25 -19.90 36.40
N GLY A 48 -11.39 -19.47 37.32
CA GLY A 48 -10.15 -20.19 37.65
C GLY A 48 -9.04 -20.07 36.62
N MET A 49 -9.15 -19.18 35.66
CA MET A 49 -8.11 -18.88 34.65
C MET A 49 -6.87 -18.27 35.36
N ASP A 50 -5.69 -18.59 34.90
CA ASP A 50 -4.45 -17.90 35.29
C ASP A 50 -4.38 -16.52 34.63
N TYR A 51 -4.82 -15.49 35.39
CA TYR A 51 -4.92 -14.11 34.88
C TYR A 51 -3.57 -13.48 34.56
N ASP A 52 -2.50 -13.85 35.29
CA ASP A 52 -1.13 -13.36 35.03
C ASP A 52 -0.57 -14.00 33.75
N ALA A 53 -0.78 -15.29 33.56
CA ALA A 53 -0.33 -16.00 32.34
C ALA A 53 -1.08 -15.55 31.06
N ALA A 54 -2.30 -15.06 31.24
CA ALA A 54 -3.13 -14.56 30.12
C ALA A 54 -2.76 -13.15 29.67
N GLU A 55 -1.86 -12.44 30.35
CA GLU A 55 -1.47 -11.08 29.95
C GLU A 55 -1.00 -11.03 28.48
N GLY A 56 -1.54 -10.07 27.73
CA GLY A 56 -1.28 -9.89 26.31
C GLY A 56 -2.04 -10.84 25.37
N SER A 57 -2.87 -11.74 25.92
CA SER A 57 -3.74 -12.61 25.11
C SER A 57 -4.94 -11.85 24.55
N TYR A 58 -5.44 -12.30 23.40
CA TYR A 58 -6.70 -11.82 22.84
C TYR A 58 -7.84 -12.61 23.43
N VAL A 59 -8.69 -11.94 24.21
CA VAL A 59 -9.75 -12.56 25.00
C VAL A 59 -11.14 -12.07 24.63
N SER A 60 -12.15 -12.83 25.04
CA SER A 60 -13.55 -12.42 25.00
C SER A 60 -14.19 -12.62 26.37
N PHE A 61 -15.11 -11.74 26.71
CA PHE A 61 -15.89 -11.80 27.92
C PHE A 61 -17.30 -11.29 27.67
N ASP A 62 -18.27 -11.96 28.24
CA ASP A 62 -19.67 -11.58 28.19
C ASP A 62 -20.00 -10.80 29.48
N ALA A 63 -19.78 -9.47 29.45
CA ALA A 63 -19.99 -8.59 30.57
C ALA A 63 -21.51 -8.45 30.86
N ARG A 64 -21.95 -8.97 32.02
CA ARG A 64 -23.33 -8.88 32.48
C ARG A 64 -23.49 -7.76 33.51
N TYR A 65 -22.58 -7.68 34.47
CA TYR A 65 -22.62 -6.71 35.54
C TYR A 65 -21.57 -5.62 35.30
N ILE A 66 -21.99 -4.49 34.73
CA ILE A 66 -21.16 -3.31 34.54
C ILE A 66 -21.55 -2.31 35.60
N VAL A 67 -20.60 -2.00 36.50
CA VAL A 67 -20.92 -1.30 37.75
C VAL A 67 -20.85 0.21 37.57
N ASP A 68 -19.70 0.73 37.18
CA ASP A 68 -19.47 2.17 36.97
C ASP A 68 -18.23 2.42 36.10
N GLU A 69 -18.02 3.67 35.69
CA GLU A 69 -16.80 4.11 35.03
C GLU A 69 -15.73 4.48 36.05
N TYR A 70 -14.43 4.27 35.72
CA TYR A 70 -13.33 4.69 36.58
C TYR A 70 -12.28 5.58 35.90
N VAL A 71 -12.18 5.58 34.57
CA VAL A 71 -11.23 6.41 33.82
C VAL A 71 -11.80 6.88 32.52
N ARG A 72 -11.71 8.17 32.24
CA ARG A 72 -11.96 8.80 30.94
C ARG A 72 -10.64 9.18 30.30
N GLN A 73 -10.32 8.60 29.16
CA GLN A 73 -9.11 8.91 28.41
C GLN A 73 -9.39 9.96 27.34
N THR A 74 -8.75 11.12 27.48
CA THR A 74 -8.81 12.19 26.48
C THR A 74 -7.49 12.31 25.72
N GLU A 75 -7.60 12.64 24.42
CA GLU A 75 -6.46 13.01 23.59
C GLU A 75 -6.53 14.52 23.30
N ARG A 76 -5.44 15.22 23.60
CA ARG A 76 -5.31 16.65 23.31
C ARG A 76 -4.55 16.88 22.01
N ASN A 77 -5.19 17.48 21.05
CA ASN A 77 -4.53 17.91 19.81
C ASN A 77 -3.56 19.07 20.14
N THR A 78 -2.29 18.91 19.81
CA THR A 78 -1.23 19.88 20.10
C THR A 78 -1.40 21.20 19.36
N ASP A 79 -1.96 21.16 18.16
CA ASP A 79 -2.12 22.34 17.28
C ASP A 79 -3.38 23.14 17.64
N THR A 80 -4.49 22.45 17.83
CA THR A 80 -5.80 23.08 18.09
C THR A 80 -6.12 23.21 19.56
N LYS A 81 -5.34 22.59 20.46
CA LYS A 81 -5.59 22.45 21.91
C LYS A 81 -6.95 21.82 22.26
N LYS A 82 -7.66 21.30 21.28
CA LYS A 82 -8.95 20.63 21.48
C LYS A 82 -8.72 19.27 22.13
N GLU A 83 -9.44 19.00 23.21
CA GLU A 83 -9.51 17.70 23.84
C GLU A 83 -10.65 16.87 23.23
N THR A 84 -10.39 15.60 22.98
CA THR A 84 -11.36 14.66 22.45
C THR A 84 -11.33 13.40 23.30
N LEU A 85 -12.48 13.02 23.86
CA LEU A 85 -12.65 11.78 24.60
C LEU A 85 -12.47 10.62 23.63
N LYS A 86 -11.60 9.68 23.96
CA LYS A 86 -11.28 8.51 23.13
C LYS A 86 -11.88 7.24 23.67
N ASN A 87 -11.55 6.94 24.91
CA ASN A 87 -11.96 5.70 25.54
C ASN A 87 -12.50 5.98 26.95
N ILE A 88 -13.36 5.08 27.43
CA ILE A 88 -13.86 5.07 28.80
C ILE A 88 -13.63 3.67 29.34
N SER A 89 -13.18 3.60 30.60
CA SER A 89 -12.94 2.34 31.30
C SER A 89 -13.99 2.15 32.40
N TYR A 90 -14.56 0.95 32.44
CA TYR A 90 -15.65 0.56 33.33
C TYR A 90 -15.23 -0.62 34.17
N PHE A 91 -15.78 -0.72 35.41
CA PHE A 91 -15.69 -1.91 36.26
C PHE A 91 -16.70 -2.96 35.78
N VAL A 92 -16.26 -4.20 35.75
CA VAL A 92 -17.12 -5.35 35.50
C VAL A 92 -16.95 -6.34 36.63
N TYR A 93 -18.06 -6.85 37.17
CA TYR A 93 -18.06 -7.95 38.11
C TYR A 93 -18.22 -9.27 37.38
N PHE A 94 -17.31 -10.19 37.60
CA PHE A 94 -17.33 -11.54 37.10
C PHE A 94 -17.89 -12.47 38.17
N GLU A 95 -19.19 -12.78 38.08
CA GLU A 95 -19.94 -13.50 39.10
C GLU A 95 -19.40 -14.92 39.34
N GLU A 96 -19.00 -15.65 38.31
CA GLU A 96 -18.53 -17.03 38.41
C GLU A 96 -17.25 -17.19 39.23
N ASP A 97 -16.40 -16.18 39.23
CA ASP A 97 -15.10 -16.18 39.93
C ASP A 97 -15.02 -15.20 41.10
N GLY A 98 -16.04 -14.34 41.23
CA GLY A 98 -16.17 -13.39 42.34
C GLY A 98 -15.21 -12.21 42.28
N TYR A 99 -14.65 -11.88 41.13
CA TYR A 99 -13.67 -10.82 40.94
C TYR A 99 -14.20 -9.64 40.12
N PHE A 100 -13.63 -8.47 40.39
CA PHE A 100 -13.76 -7.30 39.52
C PHE A 100 -12.55 -7.18 38.61
N PHE A 101 -12.79 -6.67 37.41
CA PHE A 101 -11.73 -6.21 36.49
C PHE A 101 -12.24 -5.09 35.61
N GLY A 102 -11.37 -4.47 34.81
CA GLY A 102 -11.73 -3.36 33.93
C GLY A 102 -12.09 -3.81 32.52
N ILE A 103 -12.94 -3.05 31.84
CA ILE A 103 -13.08 -3.07 30.38
C ILE A 103 -12.89 -1.65 29.86
N GLU A 104 -12.12 -1.48 28.78
CA GLU A 104 -11.95 -0.20 28.10
C GLU A 104 -12.64 -0.27 26.75
N VAL A 105 -13.55 0.67 26.50
CA VAL A 105 -14.30 0.76 25.24
C VAL A 105 -14.18 2.15 24.61
N PRO A 106 -14.36 2.29 23.29
CA PRO A 106 -14.40 3.59 22.63
C PRO A 106 -15.49 4.49 23.21
N SER A 107 -15.22 5.80 23.33
CA SER A 107 -16.21 6.79 23.81
C SER A 107 -17.52 6.82 23.02
N SER A 108 -17.51 6.38 21.76
CA SER A 108 -18.72 6.25 20.95
C SER A 108 -19.71 5.19 21.49
N LYS A 109 -19.31 4.43 22.49
CA LYS A 109 -20.13 3.41 23.16
C LYS A 109 -20.65 3.86 24.53
N GLU A 110 -20.41 5.11 24.92
CA GLU A 110 -20.79 5.66 26.23
C GLU A 110 -22.27 5.46 26.55
N ASP A 111 -23.16 5.89 25.64
CA ASP A 111 -24.63 5.76 25.85
C ASP A 111 -25.06 4.29 26.01
N GLU A 112 -24.44 3.39 25.21
CA GLU A 112 -24.71 1.96 25.32
C GLU A 112 -24.24 1.40 26.67
N MET A 113 -23.07 1.82 27.17
CA MET A 113 -22.51 1.38 28.44
C MET A 113 -23.33 1.88 29.63
N ASN A 114 -23.79 3.14 29.59
CA ASN A 114 -24.65 3.71 30.62
C ASN A 114 -25.94 2.89 30.79
N GLN A 115 -26.50 2.37 29.70
CA GLN A 115 -27.67 1.51 29.75
C GLN A 115 -27.41 0.19 30.50
N TYR A 116 -26.24 -0.42 30.33
CA TYR A 116 -25.85 -1.61 31.12
C TYR A 116 -25.60 -1.30 32.59
N ILE A 117 -25.12 -0.09 32.92
CA ILE A 117 -24.98 0.37 34.29
C ILE A 117 -26.35 0.53 34.94
N ASP A 118 -27.29 1.19 34.27
CA ASP A 118 -28.68 1.35 34.73
C ASP A 118 -29.36 -0.01 34.96
N ASP A 119 -29.17 -0.97 34.04
CA ASP A 119 -29.66 -2.34 34.19
C ASP A 119 -29.05 -3.01 35.47
N THR A 120 -27.75 -2.83 35.68
CA THR A 120 -27.07 -3.38 36.87
C THR A 120 -27.59 -2.76 38.19
N ILE A 121 -27.84 -1.45 38.19
CA ILE A 121 -28.40 -0.73 39.31
C ILE A 121 -29.83 -1.22 39.59
N SER A 122 -30.66 -1.38 38.61
CA SER A 122 -32.03 -1.90 38.73
C SER A 122 -32.04 -3.33 39.34
N TRP A 123 -31.07 -4.17 38.94
CA TRP A 123 -30.91 -5.49 39.53
C TRP A 123 -30.47 -5.42 40.99
N LEU A 124 -29.50 -4.57 41.33
CA LEU A 124 -29.05 -4.36 42.72
C LEU A 124 -30.18 -3.85 43.61
N ASN A 125 -31.07 -3.04 43.07
CA ASN A 125 -32.26 -2.52 43.78
C ASN A 125 -33.39 -3.55 43.93
N GLY A 126 -33.26 -4.73 43.29
CA GLY A 126 -34.31 -5.75 43.29
C GLY A 126 -35.50 -5.43 42.38
N GLU A 127 -35.35 -4.48 41.45
CA GLU A 127 -36.39 -4.09 40.47
C GLU A 127 -36.54 -5.13 39.37
N VAL A 128 -35.47 -5.90 39.11
CA VAL A 128 -35.44 -7.01 38.16
C VAL A 128 -34.83 -8.24 38.86
N GLU A 129 -35.33 -9.42 38.55
CA GLU A 129 -34.85 -10.67 39.16
C GLU A 129 -33.55 -11.16 38.52
N GLU A 130 -33.36 -10.94 37.24
CA GLU A 130 -32.21 -11.41 36.50
C GLU A 130 -31.85 -10.43 35.36
N LEU A 131 -30.53 -10.20 35.17
CA LEU A 131 -30.01 -9.43 34.02
C LEU A 131 -29.98 -10.33 32.78
N THR A 132 -30.79 -9.98 31.79
CA THR A 132 -30.85 -10.69 30.50
C THR A 132 -29.89 -10.07 29.47
N ASN A 133 -29.53 -8.80 29.64
CA ASN A 133 -28.65 -8.08 28.74
C ASN A 133 -27.19 -8.42 29.06
N VAL A 134 -26.45 -8.82 28.03
CA VAL A 134 -25.03 -9.17 28.11
C VAL A 134 -24.26 -8.38 27.07
N LYS A 135 -23.20 -7.72 27.48
CA LYS A 135 -22.30 -7.00 26.58
C LYS A 135 -21.13 -7.89 26.19
N PRO A 136 -21.07 -8.42 24.95
CA PRO A 136 -19.89 -9.12 24.49
C PRO A 136 -18.72 -8.13 24.28
N VAL A 137 -17.64 -8.32 25.01
CA VAL A 137 -16.41 -7.55 24.92
C VAL A 137 -15.30 -8.45 24.39
N LYS A 138 -14.50 -7.93 23.46
CA LYS A 138 -13.32 -8.63 22.91
C LYS A 138 -12.16 -7.65 22.90
N GLY A 139 -10.98 -8.12 23.30
CA GLY A 139 -9.82 -7.24 23.34
C GLY A 139 -8.59 -7.93 23.93
N THR A 140 -7.58 -7.15 24.18
CA THR A 140 -6.37 -7.67 24.82
C THR A 140 -6.48 -7.60 26.31
N TRP A 141 -6.24 -8.72 27.01
CA TRP A 141 -6.11 -8.79 28.45
C TRP A 141 -4.83 -8.07 28.87
N THR A 142 -4.96 -6.97 29.60
CA THR A 142 -3.86 -6.03 29.88
C THR A 142 -3.78 -5.71 31.34
N LYS A 143 -2.57 -5.73 31.91
CA LYS A 143 -2.32 -5.37 33.30
C LYS A 143 -2.43 -3.87 33.51
N LEU A 144 -3.18 -3.45 34.51
CA LEU A 144 -3.24 -2.06 34.98
C LEU A 144 -1.91 -1.66 35.64
N THR A 145 -1.36 -0.53 35.22
CA THR A 145 -0.10 -0.03 35.78
C THR A 145 -0.14 1.50 35.99
N GLY A 146 0.73 1.99 36.88
CA GLY A 146 0.90 3.43 37.11
C GLY A 146 -0.39 4.15 37.52
N LYS A 147 -0.68 5.29 36.93
CA LYS A 147 -1.86 6.11 37.25
C LYS A 147 -3.20 5.41 36.98
N ARG A 148 -3.27 4.54 35.97
CA ARG A 148 -4.51 3.78 35.69
C ARG A 148 -4.85 2.83 36.86
N LEU A 149 -3.84 2.14 37.41
CA LEU A 149 -4.05 1.28 38.58
C LEU A 149 -4.46 2.10 39.77
N GLN A 150 -3.83 3.27 39.98
CA GLN A 150 -4.19 4.17 41.07
C GLN A 150 -5.65 4.62 40.99
N TYR A 151 -6.08 5.15 39.84
CA TYR A 151 -7.48 5.56 39.64
C TYR A 151 -8.46 4.39 39.79
N TYR A 152 -8.08 3.21 39.29
CA TYR A 152 -8.88 2.00 39.46
C TYR A 152 -9.10 1.66 40.93
N GLN A 153 -8.04 1.71 41.74
CA GLN A 153 -8.10 1.42 43.19
C GLN A 153 -8.82 2.52 43.98
N GLU A 154 -8.56 3.78 43.65
CA GLU A 154 -9.24 4.94 44.26
C GLU A 154 -10.76 4.84 44.07
N GLN A 155 -11.18 4.62 42.81
CA GLN A 155 -12.61 4.55 42.49
C GLN A 155 -13.30 3.35 43.18
N ILE A 156 -12.66 2.18 43.19
CA ILE A 156 -13.21 1.03 43.95
C ILE A 156 -13.37 1.38 45.44
N THR A 157 -12.38 2.03 46.01
CA THR A 157 -12.43 2.40 47.45
C THR A 157 -13.54 3.41 47.71
N ASP A 158 -13.73 4.38 46.84
CA ASP A 158 -14.71 5.46 46.98
C ASP A 158 -16.15 4.96 46.76
N ASP A 159 -16.37 4.10 45.77
CA ASP A 159 -17.73 3.66 45.37
C ASP A 159 -18.18 2.39 46.10
N LEU A 160 -17.28 1.44 46.33
CA LEU A 160 -17.63 0.12 46.88
C LEU A 160 -17.08 -0.12 48.28
N GLY A 161 -15.95 0.48 48.61
CA GLY A 161 -15.25 0.26 49.88
C GLY A 161 -13.89 -0.42 49.72
N ALA A 162 -12.97 -0.16 50.68
CA ALA A 162 -11.60 -0.68 50.57
C ALA A 162 -11.50 -2.22 50.63
N GLU A 163 -12.50 -2.87 51.25
CA GLU A 163 -12.59 -4.34 51.31
C GLU A 163 -12.71 -5.00 49.95
N PHE A 164 -13.27 -4.31 48.95
CA PHE A 164 -13.41 -4.83 47.57
C PHE A 164 -12.09 -4.85 46.80
N LEU A 165 -11.04 -4.18 47.32
CA LEU A 165 -9.71 -4.25 46.66
C LEU A 165 -9.11 -5.67 46.68
N GLU A 166 -9.49 -6.53 47.66
CA GLU A 166 -9.02 -7.91 47.70
C GLU A 166 -9.52 -8.78 46.55
N ILE A 167 -10.67 -8.43 45.98
CA ILE A 167 -11.29 -9.13 44.89
C ILE A 167 -11.21 -8.34 43.56
N ALA A 168 -10.42 -7.27 43.53
CA ALA A 168 -10.21 -6.44 42.36
C ALA A 168 -8.93 -6.86 41.62
N LEU A 169 -9.10 -7.54 40.47
CA LEU A 169 -7.97 -7.92 39.64
C LEU A 169 -7.37 -6.68 38.97
N PRO A 170 -6.02 -6.50 39.03
CA PRO A 170 -5.36 -5.36 38.41
C PRO A 170 -5.24 -5.52 36.87
N TYR A 171 -6.33 -5.87 36.23
CA TYR A 171 -6.40 -6.15 34.79
C TYR A 171 -7.61 -5.49 34.12
N TYR A 172 -7.50 -5.28 32.84
CA TYR A 172 -8.63 -4.83 32.00
C TYR A 172 -8.56 -5.42 30.59
N ILE A 173 -9.70 -5.47 29.92
CA ILE A 173 -9.79 -5.80 28.50
C ILE A 173 -9.69 -4.51 27.69
N ASP A 174 -8.61 -4.32 26.93
CA ASP A 174 -8.47 -3.23 25.96
C ASP A 174 -9.20 -3.62 24.68
N SER A 175 -10.44 -3.18 24.53
CA SER A 175 -11.26 -3.54 23.37
C SER A 175 -10.83 -2.88 22.05
N ASN A 176 -9.81 -2.04 22.07
CA ASN A 176 -9.25 -1.42 20.88
C ASN A 176 -8.09 -2.22 20.28
N LYS A 177 -7.61 -3.26 20.99
CA LYS A 177 -6.40 -4.00 20.62
C LYS A 177 -6.60 -5.50 20.48
N VAL A 178 -5.71 -6.09 19.69
CA VAL A 178 -5.45 -7.53 19.62
C VAL A 178 -3.94 -7.73 19.80
N GLY A 179 -3.54 -8.19 20.99
CA GLY A 179 -2.14 -8.17 21.42
C GLY A 179 -1.62 -6.72 21.48
N GLU A 180 -0.54 -6.44 20.78
CA GLU A 180 0.08 -5.09 20.79
C GLU A 180 -0.49 -4.14 19.73
N ARG A 181 -1.39 -4.59 18.88
CA ARG A 181 -1.87 -3.83 17.71
C ARG A 181 -3.35 -3.48 17.83
N THR A 182 -3.68 -2.29 17.33
CA THR A 182 -5.08 -1.90 17.19
C THR A 182 -5.73 -2.66 16.04
N TYR A 183 -7.05 -2.86 16.10
CA TYR A 183 -7.82 -3.47 15.00
C TYR A 183 -7.57 -2.78 13.65
N VAL A 184 -7.53 -1.43 13.64
CA VAL A 184 -7.26 -0.66 12.42
C VAL A 184 -5.90 -1.01 11.84
N SER A 185 -4.86 -1.14 12.68
CA SER A 185 -3.52 -1.55 12.23
C SER A 185 -3.54 -2.96 11.62
N ILE A 186 -4.27 -3.90 12.22
CA ILE A 186 -4.40 -5.27 11.71
C ILE A 186 -5.09 -5.28 10.35
N TYR A 187 -6.21 -4.55 10.21
CA TYR A 187 -6.91 -4.46 8.91
C TYR A 187 -6.02 -3.83 7.82
N ILE A 188 -5.24 -2.79 8.15
CA ILE A 188 -4.26 -2.21 7.22
C ILE A 188 -3.21 -3.26 6.83
N CYS A 189 -2.66 -4.00 7.78
CA CYS A 189 -1.69 -5.06 7.50
C CYS A 189 -2.27 -6.15 6.59
N LEU A 190 -3.48 -6.61 6.88
CA LEU A 190 -4.18 -7.61 6.05
C LEU A 190 -4.46 -7.08 4.64
N ALA A 191 -4.87 -5.81 4.51
CA ALA A 191 -5.07 -5.17 3.21
C ALA A 191 -3.76 -5.08 2.41
N VAL A 192 -2.63 -4.71 3.05
CA VAL A 192 -1.32 -4.69 2.40
C VAL A 192 -0.91 -6.08 1.91
N ILE A 193 -1.09 -7.12 2.73
CA ILE A 193 -0.82 -8.51 2.33
C ILE A 193 -1.69 -8.90 1.13
N ALA A 194 -3.00 -8.66 1.19
CA ALA A 194 -3.93 -9.02 0.13
C ALA A 194 -3.59 -8.32 -1.20
N LEU A 195 -3.34 -7.01 -1.17
CA LEU A 195 -2.95 -6.24 -2.35
C LEU A 195 -1.61 -6.73 -2.94
N THR A 196 -0.65 -7.06 -2.07
CA THR A 196 0.65 -7.60 -2.50
C THR A 196 0.49 -8.97 -3.18
N LEU A 197 -0.35 -9.85 -2.63
CA LEU A 197 -0.65 -11.15 -3.22
C LEU A 197 -1.39 -11.03 -4.57
N ILE A 198 -2.38 -10.13 -4.66
CA ILE A 198 -3.10 -9.84 -5.91
C ILE A 198 -2.12 -9.33 -6.98
N TYR A 199 -1.24 -8.38 -6.61
CA TYR A 199 -0.22 -7.86 -7.52
C TYR A 199 0.75 -8.96 -8.01
N LEU A 200 1.17 -9.84 -7.10
CA LEU A 200 2.05 -10.96 -7.44
C LEU A 200 1.35 -11.96 -8.36
N LEU A 201 0.12 -12.35 -8.03
CA LEU A 201 -0.68 -13.26 -8.85
C LEU A 201 -0.92 -12.68 -10.25
N TYR A 202 -1.28 -11.41 -10.34
CA TYR A 202 -1.43 -10.72 -11.61
C TYR A 202 -0.13 -10.72 -12.43
N SER A 203 1.03 -10.50 -11.80
CA SER A 203 2.33 -10.52 -12.46
C SER A 203 2.69 -11.93 -12.97
N LEU A 204 2.36 -12.97 -12.21
CA LEU A 204 2.57 -14.36 -12.60
C LEU A 204 1.66 -14.75 -13.78
N ILE A 205 0.37 -14.42 -13.71
CA ILE A 205 -0.58 -14.68 -14.81
C ILE A 205 -0.07 -14.01 -16.09
N GLN A 206 0.34 -12.75 -16.03
CA GLN A 206 0.85 -12.04 -17.19
C GLN A 206 2.10 -12.69 -17.78
N TYR A 207 2.98 -13.21 -16.94
CA TYR A 207 4.19 -13.91 -17.37
C TYR A 207 3.85 -15.24 -18.05
N PHE A 208 3.03 -16.09 -17.44
CA PHE A 208 2.70 -17.41 -17.97
C PHE A 208 1.78 -17.38 -19.19
N THR A 209 0.89 -16.40 -19.30
CA THR A 209 0.03 -16.21 -20.49
C THR A 209 0.77 -15.62 -21.68
N GLY A 210 2.07 -15.31 -21.53
CA GLY A 210 2.87 -14.70 -22.59
C GLY A 210 2.42 -13.26 -22.92
N SER A 211 1.71 -12.60 -22.00
CA SER A 211 1.28 -11.20 -22.14
C SER A 211 2.44 -10.24 -22.33
N SER A 212 3.66 -10.63 -21.93
CA SER A 212 4.90 -9.90 -22.21
C SER A 212 5.13 -9.67 -23.72
N GLN A 213 4.63 -10.57 -24.56
CA GLN A 213 4.73 -10.50 -26.01
C GLN A 213 3.44 -9.99 -26.68
N LYS A 214 2.43 -9.61 -25.93
CA LYS A 214 1.13 -9.18 -26.45
C LYS A 214 1.25 -8.06 -27.49
N TYR A 215 2.06 -7.06 -27.21
CA TYR A 215 2.27 -5.94 -28.13
C TYR A 215 3.01 -6.37 -29.40
N LEU A 216 3.98 -7.28 -29.26
CA LEU A 216 4.70 -7.85 -30.40
C LEU A 216 3.77 -8.68 -31.30
N LYS A 217 2.96 -9.56 -30.70
CA LYS A 217 1.96 -10.34 -31.44
C LYS A 217 0.95 -9.46 -32.15
N LYS A 218 0.37 -8.48 -31.43
CA LYS A 218 -0.58 -7.52 -32.00
C LYS A 218 0.03 -6.71 -33.15
N TYR A 219 1.31 -6.35 -33.03
CA TYR A 219 2.02 -5.65 -34.09
C TYR A 219 2.16 -6.52 -35.35
N LEU A 220 2.56 -7.79 -35.22
CA LEU A 220 2.68 -8.72 -36.31
C LEU A 220 1.33 -9.03 -36.98
N GLU A 221 0.26 -9.17 -36.18
CA GLU A 221 -1.11 -9.34 -36.69
C GLU A 221 -1.57 -8.13 -37.52
N ALA A 222 -1.24 -6.91 -37.06
CA ALA A 222 -1.58 -5.68 -37.78
C ALA A 222 -0.70 -5.41 -39.01
N ASN A 223 0.48 -6.04 -39.09
CA ASN A 223 1.46 -5.86 -40.19
C ASN A 223 1.85 -7.20 -40.81
N PRO A 224 0.97 -7.84 -41.60
CA PRO A 224 1.22 -9.19 -42.16
C PRO A 224 2.46 -9.32 -43.06
N THR A 225 2.97 -8.20 -43.57
CA THR A 225 4.19 -8.15 -44.39
C THR A 225 5.47 -8.19 -43.53
N VAL A 226 5.37 -8.02 -42.23
CA VAL A 226 6.48 -8.10 -41.29
C VAL A 226 6.53 -9.49 -40.66
N ALA A 227 7.56 -10.24 -41.00
CA ALA A 227 7.82 -11.52 -40.36
C ALA A 227 8.67 -11.36 -39.09
N MET A 228 8.65 -12.36 -38.23
CA MET A 228 9.46 -12.37 -36.99
C MET A 228 10.96 -12.28 -37.32
N GLU A 229 11.39 -12.91 -38.39
CA GLU A 229 12.78 -12.89 -38.88
C GLU A 229 13.28 -11.46 -39.15
N HIS A 230 12.39 -10.58 -39.66
CA HIS A 230 12.74 -9.17 -39.90
C HIS A 230 13.01 -8.45 -38.56
N LEU A 231 12.21 -8.71 -37.55
CA LEU A 231 12.40 -8.13 -36.21
C LEU A 231 13.68 -8.67 -35.54
N GLU A 232 13.96 -9.95 -35.72
CA GLU A 232 15.18 -10.58 -35.17
C GLU A 232 16.44 -10.06 -35.84
N ALA A 233 16.40 -9.87 -37.16
CA ALA A 233 17.51 -9.30 -37.92
C ALA A 233 17.78 -7.84 -37.54
N ASP A 234 16.73 -7.02 -37.37
CA ASP A 234 16.87 -5.62 -36.95
C ASP A 234 17.39 -5.54 -35.50
N PHE A 235 16.87 -6.38 -34.63
CA PHE A 235 17.33 -6.46 -33.23
C PHE A 235 18.80 -6.90 -33.12
N ALA A 236 19.23 -7.82 -33.97
CA ALA A 236 20.62 -8.31 -33.95
C ALA A 236 21.64 -7.21 -34.31
N SER A 237 21.21 -6.23 -35.13
CA SER A 237 22.01 -5.05 -35.51
C SER A 237 21.72 -3.81 -34.67
N ALA A 238 20.77 -3.87 -33.76
CA ALA A 238 20.36 -2.74 -32.92
C ALA A 238 21.45 -2.28 -31.96
N SER A 239 21.52 -0.98 -31.76
CA SER A 239 22.37 -0.38 -30.75
C SER A 239 21.77 -0.65 -29.36
N ASP A 240 22.55 -1.27 -28.48
CA ASP A 240 22.20 -1.52 -27.09
C ASP A 240 22.38 -0.23 -26.29
N ILE A 241 21.28 0.49 -26.09
CA ILE A 241 21.29 1.77 -25.36
C ILE A 241 21.28 1.52 -23.86
N SER A 242 20.46 0.56 -23.43
CA SER A 242 20.35 0.19 -22.02
C SER A 242 19.73 -1.22 -21.90
N LYS A 243 19.66 -1.72 -20.65
CA LYS A 243 19.02 -3.01 -20.38
C LYS A 243 17.54 -3.11 -20.79
N SER A 244 16.93 -2.01 -21.18
CA SER A 244 15.51 -1.93 -21.55
C SER A 244 15.24 -1.27 -22.90
N ILE A 245 16.25 -0.70 -23.57
CA ILE A 245 16.10 0.05 -24.81
C ILE A 245 17.15 -0.42 -25.82
N TRP A 246 16.70 -0.84 -27.00
CA TRP A 246 17.51 -1.16 -28.17
C TRP A 246 16.97 -0.38 -29.36
N VAL A 247 17.84 0.35 -30.04
CA VAL A 247 17.48 1.14 -31.24
C VAL A 247 18.04 0.43 -32.46
N GLY A 248 17.14 -0.22 -33.19
CA GLY A 248 17.43 -0.80 -34.51
C GLY A 248 17.23 0.19 -35.63
N ARG A 249 17.49 -0.23 -36.86
CA ARG A 249 17.31 0.61 -38.05
C ARG A 249 15.85 0.92 -38.35
N ARG A 250 14.96 -0.09 -38.13
CA ARG A 250 13.53 0.00 -38.45
C ARG A 250 12.67 0.13 -37.20
N TRP A 251 13.10 -0.43 -36.08
CA TRP A 251 12.31 -0.49 -34.85
C TRP A 251 13.14 -0.12 -33.62
N THR A 252 12.47 0.53 -32.68
CA THR A 252 12.96 0.67 -31.33
C THR A 252 12.25 -0.34 -30.44
N PHE A 253 13.03 -1.17 -29.75
CA PHE A 253 12.55 -2.17 -28.81
C PHE A 253 12.69 -1.64 -27.40
N HIS A 254 11.60 -1.68 -26.63
CA HIS A 254 11.59 -1.21 -25.25
C HIS A 254 10.90 -2.20 -24.33
N ILE A 255 11.57 -2.55 -23.22
CA ILE A 255 10.99 -3.35 -22.15
C ILE A 255 10.51 -2.41 -21.03
N SER A 256 9.19 -2.37 -20.83
CA SER A 256 8.53 -1.65 -19.71
C SER A 256 7.92 -2.65 -18.75
N GLY A 257 8.53 -2.82 -17.58
CA GLY A 257 8.12 -3.84 -16.61
C GLY A 257 8.28 -5.25 -17.21
N ILE A 258 7.16 -5.92 -17.45
CA ILE A 258 7.13 -7.26 -18.07
C ILE A 258 6.67 -7.23 -19.53
N TYR A 259 6.44 -6.04 -20.09
CA TYR A 259 5.97 -5.89 -21.48
C TYR A 259 7.10 -5.48 -22.41
N THR A 260 7.08 -6.07 -23.60
CA THR A 260 7.90 -5.63 -24.73
C THR A 260 7.06 -4.73 -25.63
N LYS A 261 7.48 -3.49 -25.79
CA LYS A 261 6.93 -2.52 -26.74
C LYS A 261 7.81 -2.46 -27.97
N LEU A 262 7.18 -2.30 -29.12
CA LEU A 262 7.83 -2.11 -30.42
C LEU A 262 7.35 -0.77 -30.98
N ILE A 263 8.27 0.07 -31.44
CA ILE A 263 8.00 1.39 -32.01
C ILE A 263 8.66 1.42 -33.39
N GLU A 264 7.89 1.75 -34.42
CA GLU A 264 8.44 1.93 -35.76
C GLU A 264 9.18 3.27 -35.89
N ASN A 265 10.46 3.21 -36.16
CA ASN A 265 11.29 4.42 -36.27
C ASN A 265 10.87 5.34 -37.42
N LYS A 266 10.33 4.78 -38.52
CA LYS A 266 9.83 5.57 -39.64
C LYS A 266 8.68 6.52 -39.29
N ASP A 267 7.91 6.15 -38.27
CA ASP A 267 6.77 6.95 -37.79
C ASP A 267 7.15 7.99 -36.77
N LEU A 268 8.37 7.92 -36.23
CA LEU A 268 8.87 8.89 -35.27
C LEU A 268 9.19 10.22 -35.95
N VAL A 269 8.72 11.31 -35.36
CA VAL A 269 8.90 12.68 -35.85
C VAL A 269 9.73 13.54 -34.95
N TRP A 270 9.73 13.26 -33.62
CA TRP A 270 10.43 14.08 -32.66
C TRP A 270 10.96 13.22 -31.52
N ALA A 271 12.19 13.45 -31.10
CA ALA A 271 12.84 12.78 -29.99
C ALA A 271 13.67 13.76 -29.15
N TYR A 272 13.52 13.68 -27.82
CA TYR A 272 14.34 14.45 -26.90
C TYR A 272 14.43 13.82 -25.52
N TYR A 273 15.45 14.22 -24.78
CA TYR A 273 15.58 13.89 -23.35
C TYR A 273 14.69 14.83 -22.55
N TYR A 274 13.92 14.27 -21.63
CA TYR A 274 13.09 15.00 -20.69
C TYR A 274 13.50 14.67 -19.26
N TYR A 275 13.73 15.71 -18.48
CA TYR A 275 14.01 15.59 -17.04
C TYR A 275 13.10 16.52 -16.27
N ARG A 276 12.49 15.99 -15.20
CA ARG A 276 11.72 16.74 -14.22
C ARG A 276 12.28 16.46 -12.83
N SER A 277 12.76 17.49 -12.16
CA SER A 277 13.18 17.41 -10.77
C SER A 277 12.01 17.59 -9.82
N GLY A 278 12.10 17.06 -8.58
CA GLY A 278 11.11 17.25 -7.52
C GLY A 278 10.69 15.94 -6.85
N ARG A 279 9.60 16.01 -6.10
CA ARG A 279 9.07 14.86 -5.32
C ARG A 279 8.78 13.62 -6.18
N HIS A 280 8.51 13.82 -7.45
CA HIS A 280 8.35 12.77 -8.47
C HIS A 280 9.31 13.10 -9.62
N SER A 281 10.62 12.83 -9.41
CA SER A 281 11.61 13.00 -10.47
C SER A 281 11.34 12.03 -11.62
N GLU A 282 11.37 12.55 -12.85
CA GLU A 282 11.18 11.78 -14.08
C GLU A 282 12.39 12.02 -14.99
N SER A 283 12.97 10.95 -15.51
CA SER A 283 14.07 10.98 -16.48
C SER A 283 13.71 10.04 -17.62
N THR A 284 13.40 10.58 -18.78
CA THR A 284 12.85 9.82 -19.92
C THR A 284 13.40 10.30 -21.27
N LEU A 285 13.54 9.35 -22.17
CA LEU A 285 13.60 9.62 -23.61
C LEU A 285 12.16 9.70 -24.11
N ARG A 286 11.76 10.86 -24.62
CA ARG A 286 10.44 11.10 -25.21
C ARG A 286 10.52 10.99 -26.72
N LEU A 287 9.63 10.17 -27.29
CA LEU A 287 9.51 9.95 -28.73
C LEU A 287 8.06 10.25 -29.14
N TYR A 288 7.88 11.13 -30.09
CA TYR A 288 6.57 11.42 -30.69
C TYR A 288 6.47 10.84 -32.07
N ASP A 289 5.34 10.19 -32.37
CA ASP A 289 5.05 9.67 -33.71
C ASP A 289 4.20 10.62 -34.57
N VAL A 290 4.00 10.25 -35.82
CA VAL A 290 3.18 11.00 -36.80
C VAL A 290 1.71 11.20 -36.37
N ASN A 291 1.24 10.41 -35.40
CA ASN A 291 -0.11 10.48 -34.84
C ASN A 291 -0.13 11.29 -33.54
N ARG A 292 0.95 11.96 -33.16
CA ARG A 292 1.17 12.69 -31.92
C ARG A 292 1.16 11.81 -30.66
N HIS A 293 1.29 10.49 -30.76
CA HIS A 293 1.41 9.65 -29.59
C HIS A 293 2.79 9.83 -28.98
N LEU A 294 2.79 10.03 -27.65
CA LEU A 294 4.01 10.08 -26.85
C LEU A 294 4.39 8.68 -26.39
N HIS A 295 5.59 8.25 -26.73
CA HIS A 295 6.26 7.08 -26.19
C HIS A 295 7.33 7.56 -25.19
N SER A 296 7.07 7.42 -23.88
CA SER A 296 8.04 7.72 -22.82
C SER A 296 8.81 6.46 -22.48
N LEU A 297 10.12 6.51 -22.67
CA LEU A 297 11.05 5.43 -22.34
C LEU A 297 11.90 5.87 -21.13
N SER A 298 11.87 5.13 -20.02
CA SER A 298 12.70 5.44 -18.86
C SER A 298 14.18 5.32 -19.25
N ALA A 299 14.91 6.42 -19.17
CA ALA A 299 16.30 6.50 -19.55
C ALA A 299 17.03 7.57 -18.74
N SER A 300 18.26 7.30 -18.34
CA SER A 300 19.16 8.34 -17.82
C SER A 300 19.55 9.30 -18.94
N GLU A 301 20.09 10.46 -18.61
CA GLU A 301 20.57 11.43 -19.57
C GLU A 301 21.59 10.84 -20.55
N LYS A 302 22.53 10.03 -20.01
CA LYS A 302 23.55 9.34 -20.83
C LYS A 302 22.91 8.38 -21.85
N GLU A 303 21.93 7.59 -21.42
CA GLU A 303 21.23 6.63 -22.28
C GLU A 303 20.37 7.36 -23.32
N ALA A 304 19.68 8.43 -22.92
CA ALA A 304 18.91 9.24 -23.85
C ALA A 304 19.79 9.90 -24.92
N LYS A 305 20.94 10.48 -24.54
CA LYS A 305 21.90 11.04 -25.48
C LYS A 305 22.45 9.98 -26.43
N ALA A 306 22.75 8.77 -25.92
CA ALA A 306 23.18 7.67 -26.78
C ALA A 306 22.11 7.25 -27.80
N ALA A 307 20.84 7.17 -27.38
CA ALA A 307 19.73 6.88 -28.30
C ALA A 307 19.54 7.98 -29.34
N LEU A 308 19.60 9.25 -28.93
CA LEU A 308 19.49 10.39 -29.85
C LEU A 308 20.59 10.38 -30.91
N ALA A 309 21.83 10.05 -30.54
CA ALA A 309 22.94 9.92 -31.50
C ALA A 309 22.71 8.79 -32.51
N VAL A 310 22.08 7.69 -32.12
CA VAL A 310 21.69 6.61 -33.05
C VAL A 310 20.57 7.08 -34.00
N TYR A 311 19.57 7.79 -33.48
CA TYR A 311 18.49 8.34 -34.31
C TYR A 311 19.02 9.39 -35.28
N GLU A 312 19.96 10.24 -34.90
CA GLU A 312 20.60 11.21 -35.77
C GLU A 312 21.23 10.57 -36.99
N GLN A 313 21.91 9.43 -36.80
CA GLN A 313 22.56 8.70 -37.89
C GLN A 313 21.58 7.90 -38.75
N GLN A 314 20.54 7.32 -38.13
CA GLN A 314 19.64 6.37 -38.83
C GLN A 314 18.34 7.01 -39.32
N GLN A 315 17.94 8.15 -38.72
CA GLN A 315 16.66 8.82 -39.02
C GLN A 315 16.91 10.34 -39.27
N PRO A 316 17.55 10.68 -40.39
CA PRO A 316 18.01 12.07 -40.65
C PRO A 316 16.86 13.09 -40.70
N HIS A 317 15.62 12.64 -40.89
CA HIS A 317 14.44 13.51 -40.94
C HIS A 317 13.76 13.69 -39.56
N MET A 318 14.22 13.00 -38.53
CA MET A 318 13.66 13.15 -37.17
C MET A 318 14.16 14.45 -36.56
N VAL A 319 13.24 15.21 -35.95
CA VAL A 319 13.62 16.37 -35.15
C VAL A 319 14.18 15.89 -33.80
N LEU A 320 15.37 16.31 -33.47
CA LEU A 320 16.04 15.91 -32.22
C LEU A 320 16.22 17.11 -31.30
N GLY A 321 16.15 16.84 -29.99
CA GLY A 321 16.27 17.88 -28.97
C GLY A 321 14.95 18.58 -28.66
N TYR A 322 14.98 19.39 -27.60
CA TYR A 322 13.82 20.13 -27.12
C TYR A 322 14.06 21.62 -27.18
N SER A 323 13.10 22.36 -27.72
CA SER A 323 12.96 23.79 -27.49
C SER A 323 11.47 24.15 -27.30
N LYS A 324 11.22 25.29 -26.66
CA LYS A 324 9.83 25.79 -26.48
C LYS A 324 9.15 26.13 -27.79
N GLU A 325 9.94 26.55 -28.79
CA GLU A 325 9.45 26.84 -30.14
C GLU A 325 8.98 25.54 -30.81
N MET A 326 9.76 24.46 -30.71
CA MET A 326 9.41 23.14 -31.25
C MET A 326 8.17 22.57 -30.57
N GLU A 327 8.06 22.68 -29.25
CA GLU A 327 6.87 22.26 -28.50
C GLU A 327 5.64 23.04 -28.96
N LYS A 328 5.74 24.36 -29.05
CA LYS A 328 4.65 25.21 -29.51
C LYS A 328 4.22 24.89 -30.95
N LEU A 329 5.18 24.63 -31.82
CA LEU A 329 4.90 24.26 -33.21
C LEU A 329 4.24 22.88 -33.30
N HIS A 330 4.79 21.89 -32.57
CA HIS A 330 4.19 20.54 -32.50
C HIS A 330 2.76 20.59 -31.97
N ASP A 331 2.47 21.41 -30.96
CA ASP A 331 1.15 21.44 -30.31
C ASP A 331 0.12 22.26 -31.12
N LYS A 332 0.55 23.38 -31.72
CA LYS A 332 -0.35 24.34 -32.36
C LYS A 332 -0.41 24.21 -33.89
N ASP A 333 0.68 23.82 -34.51
CA ASP A 333 0.77 23.64 -35.98
C ASP A 333 1.59 22.39 -36.30
N PHE A 334 0.96 21.25 -36.11
CA PHE A 334 1.63 19.98 -36.31
C PHE A 334 2.01 19.74 -37.80
N GLN A 335 1.24 20.27 -38.73
CA GLN A 335 1.58 20.17 -40.13
C GLN A 335 2.84 20.98 -40.45
N GLY A 336 2.96 22.17 -39.89
CA GLY A 336 4.18 22.98 -39.96
C GLY A 336 5.37 22.26 -39.35
N PHE A 337 5.15 21.56 -38.18
CA PHE A 337 6.17 20.74 -37.57
C PHE A 337 6.61 19.57 -38.48
N LEU A 338 5.69 18.88 -39.11
CA LEU A 338 6.02 17.79 -40.08
C LEU A 338 6.77 18.31 -41.29
N ASN A 339 6.46 19.53 -41.76
CA ASN A 339 7.19 20.14 -42.89
C ASN A 339 8.66 20.42 -42.50
N LEU A 340 8.96 20.77 -41.28
CA LEU A 340 10.33 20.87 -40.77
C LEU A 340 11.09 19.55 -40.88
N ARG A 341 10.44 18.42 -40.60
CA ARG A 341 11.01 17.10 -40.74
C ARG A 341 11.52 16.80 -42.15
N TYR A 342 10.77 17.21 -43.18
CA TYR A 342 11.08 16.89 -44.58
C TYR A 342 11.96 17.94 -45.27
N ASN A 343 12.00 19.16 -44.79
CA ASN A 343 12.63 20.29 -45.48
C ASN A 343 13.94 20.79 -44.80
N ARG A 344 14.40 20.22 -43.72
CA ARG A 344 15.65 20.60 -43.06
C ARG A 344 16.86 19.99 -43.79
N PRO A 345 17.81 20.79 -44.25
CA PRO A 345 19.14 20.28 -44.68
C PRO A 345 19.85 19.73 -43.42
N VAL A 346 20.56 18.63 -43.60
CA VAL A 346 21.27 17.90 -42.50
C VAL A 346 22.25 18.80 -41.74
N GLU A 347 22.74 19.86 -42.31
CA GLU A 347 23.68 20.82 -41.75
C GLU A 347 23.08 21.73 -40.65
N GLU A 348 21.76 22.00 -40.67
CA GLU A 348 21.11 22.85 -39.67
C GLU A 348 20.74 22.08 -38.36
N LEU A 349 20.75 20.74 -38.39
CA LEU A 349 20.47 19.91 -37.22
C LEU A 349 21.67 19.84 -36.21
N GLN A 350 22.86 20.24 -36.66
CA GLN A 350 24.08 20.18 -35.84
C GLN A 350 24.36 21.44 -34.99
N THR A 351 23.58 22.50 -35.15
CA THR A 351 23.82 23.79 -34.49
C THR A 351 22.69 24.24 -33.56
N ALA A 352 22.16 23.36 -32.74
CA ALA A 352 21.32 23.81 -31.62
C ALA A 352 22.26 24.25 -30.45
N PRO A 353 22.20 25.49 -30.00
CA PRO A 353 22.99 25.94 -28.87
C PRO A 353 22.52 25.29 -27.57
N ASP A 354 23.48 25.07 -26.65
CA ASP A 354 23.34 24.52 -25.30
C ASP A 354 22.23 25.17 -24.45
#